data_90d5ed07e2f45b121d47fba997e5d6de
#
_entry.id   90d5ed07e2f45b121d47fba997e5d6de
#
_cell.length_a   1.000
_cell.length_b   1.000
_cell.length_c   1.000
_cell.angle_alpha   90.00
_cell.angle_beta   90.00
_cell.angle_gamma   90.00
#
_symmetry.space_group_name_H-M   'P 1'
#
loop_
_entity.id
_entity.type
_entity.pdbx_description
1 polymer ?
#
loop_
_entity_poly.entity_id
_entity_poly.type
_entity_poly.pdbx_seq_one_letter_code
_entity_poly.pdbx_strand_id
1 'polypeptide(L)'
;MTARNRMTSLITMACSIIVLSGMVSSLAEAGAREQAKQIHDRIAGVPPSESVLQSMADLIPSNPEGAAFIAMEDPAFYDVTLKNFAAPWTNEAMSKFVPLNDYIATVVGMVRDDQDFRKILFEDVLYIGDPSLGLPPYSVSNNNHYSELESRGISLRDNLIRVSQSSYNGLPSSATAGVITSRASARAFFSAGTNRAMFRFTLINHMCNDLEQVADVTLPTDRIRQDVSRSPGGDSRVFLNNCVGCHTGMDPMTQAFAYYDYRYDQNNDPDGELGRLVYNAVGTTDPVTGTRVQSKYHINSATFEQGYVTPDDRWDNYWRQGANRRLGWDPTLPGSGNGAKSLGREFAHSQAFAQCQVKKV
;
A
#
# COMPACT_ATOMS: atom_id res chain seq x y z
N MET A 1 22.24 -67.52 37.60
CA MET A 1 21.21 -66.49 37.44
C MET A 1 19.95 -67.15 37.00
N THR A 2 18.99 -67.23 37.92
CA THR A 2 17.79 -68.05 37.85
C THR A 2 16.74 -67.38 36.95
N ALA A 3 15.89 -68.19 36.33
CA ALA A 3 14.82 -67.76 35.40
C ALA A 3 13.90 -66.64 35.94
N ARG A 4 13.85 -66.50 37.30
CA ARG A 4 13.10 -65.46 37.99
C ARG A 4 13.61 -64.02 37.74
N ASN A 5 14.93 -63.87 37.58
CA ASN A 5 15.50 -62.51 37.29
C ASN A 5 15.31 -62.09 35.81
N ARG A 6 15.14 -63.03 34.89
CA ARG A 6 14.84 -62.72 33.49
C ARG A 6 13.38 -62.27 33.27
N MET A 7 12.47 -62.84 34.04
CA MET A 7 11.04 -62.51 33.98
C MET A 7 10.73 -61.11 34.56
N THR A 8 11.38 -60.74 35.68
CA THR A 8 11.27 -59.39 36.25
C THR A 8 11.87 -58.32 35.31
N SER A 9 12.99 -58.60 34.64
CA SER A 9 13.60 -57.68 33.67
C SER A 9 12.74 -57.47 32.43
N LEU A 10 12.06 -58.52 31.95
CA LEU A 10 11.14 -58.43 30.80
C LEU A 10 9.85 -57.69 31.14
N ILE A 11 9.31 -57.84 32.35
CA ILE A 11 8.11 -57.14 32.80
C ILE A 11 8.42 -55.63 33.00
N THR A 12 9.58 -55.29 33.57
CA THR A 12 10.00 -53.90 33.73
C THR A 12 10.23 -53.21 32.40
N MET A 13 10.81 -53.92 31.40
CA MET A 13 11.03 -53.40 30.07
C MET A 13 9.72 -53.25 29.28
N ALA A 14 8.77 -54.16 29.43
CA ALA A 14 7.45 -54.05 28.81
C ALA A 14 6.61 -52.88 29.40
N CYS A 15 6.66 -52.69 30.73
CA CYS A 15 6.01 -51.54 31.37
C CYS A 15 6.64 -50.18 30.97
N SER A 16 7.97 -50.14 30.81
CA SER A 16 8.66 -48.94 30.34
C SER A 16 8.31 -48.59 28.91
N ILE A 17 8.13 -49.58 28.02
CA ILE A 17 7.72 -49.37 26.64
C ILE A 17 6.26 -48.90 26.55
N ILE A 18 5.36 -49.41 27.41
CA ILE A 18 3.97 -48.97 27.45
C ILE A 18 3.84 -47.56 28.02
N VAL A 19 4.69 -47.16 28.97
CA VAL A 19 4.69 -45.79 29.50
C VAL A 19 5.32 -44.81 28.51
N LEU A 20 6.35 -45.21 27.68
CA LEU A 20 6.90 -44.39 26.63
C LEU A 20 5.97 -44.24 25.40
N SER A 21 5.17 -45.25 25.08
CA SER A 21 4.17 -45.15 24.00
C SER A 21 2.92 -44.34 24.41
N GLY A 22 2.67 -44.17 25.71
CA GLY A 22 1.63 -43.27 26.23
C GLY A 22 2.04 -41.80 26.30
N MET A 23 3.32 -41.48 26.05
CA MET A 23 3.85 -40.11 25.95
C MET A 23 4.13 -39.70 24.51
N VAL A 24 3.56 -40.33 23.52
CA VAL A 24 3.36 -39.66 22.24
C VAL A 24 2.35 -38.56 22.53
N SER A 25 2.84 -37.38 22.84
CA SER A 25 2.05 -36.15 22.82
C SER A 25 1.17 -36.24 21.59
N SER A 26 -0.10 -36.52 21.75
CA SER A 26 -1.08 -36.12 20.78
C SER A 26 -0.77 -34.63 20.60
N LEU A 27 -0.17 -34.25 19.47
CA LEU A 27 -0.27 -32.88 19.00
C LEU A 27 -1.77 -32.64 19.06
N ALA A 28 -2.21 -31.86 20.05
CA ALA A 28 -3.62 -31.57 20.21
C ALA A 28 -3.95 -30.76 18.96
N GLU A 29 -4.45 -31.46 17.95
CA GLU A 29 -5.00 -30.82 16.77
C GLU A 29 -6.16 -29.99 17.30
N ALA A 30 -6.07 -28.67 17.15
CA ALA A 30 -7.14 -27.78 17.60
C ALA A 30 -8.43 -28.26 16.95
N GLY A 31 -9.47 -28.52 17.73
CA GLY A 31 -10.76 -28.93 17.23
C GLY A 31 -11.32 -27.90 16.25
N ALA A 32 -12.28 -28.30 15.44
CA ALA A 32 -12.88 -27.39 14.42
C ALA A 32 -13.40 -26.07 15.04
N ARG A 33 -13.86 -26.13 16.28
CA ARG A 33 -14.36 -24.98 17.03
C ARG A 33 -13.23 -24.00 17.41
N GLU A 34 -12.09 -24.49 17.86
CA GLU A 34 -10.92 -23.69 18.18
C GLU A 34 -10.32 -23.07 16.92
N GLN A 35 -10.29 -23.83 15.81
CA GLN A 35 -9.86 -23.33 14.51
C GLN A 35 -10.80 -22.22 14.01
N ALA A 36 -12.12 -22.43 14.10
CA ALA A 36 -13.13 -21.42 13.76
C ALA A 36 -12.92 -20.12 14.55
N LYS A 37 -12.72 -20.24 15.86
CA LYS A 37 -12.47 -19.07 16.71
C LYS A 37 -11.19 -18.35 16.29
N GLN A 38 -10.09 -19.06 16.03
CA GLN A 38 -8.82 -18.46 15.61
C GLN A 38 -8.95 -17.76 14.26
N ILE A 39 -9.66 -18.36 13.32
CA ILE A 39 -9.92 -17.75 12.00
C ILE A 39 -10.69 -16.44 12.18
N HIS A 40 -11.78 -16.45 12.95
CA HIS A 40 -12.61 -15.28 13.17
C HIS A 40 -11.85 -14.17 13.91
N ASP A 41 -11.17 -14.51 15.02
CA ASP A 41 -10.37 -13.55 15.79
C ASP A 41 -9.28 -12.87 14.95
N ARG A 42 -8.68 -13.59 13.99
CA ARG A 42 -7.64 -13.04 13.10
C ARG A 42 -8.21 -12.19 11.97
N ILE A 43 -9.33 -12.62 11.41
CA ILE A 43 -9.94 -11.94 10.25
C ILE A 43 -10.76 -10.74 10.69
N ALA A 44 -11.72 -10.94 11.59
CA ALA A 44 -12.60 -9.88 12.07
C ALA A 44 -11.97 -8.99 13.15
N GLY A 45 -10.97 -9.51 13.88
CA GLY A 45 -10.35 -8.79 15.00
C GLY A 45 -11.19 -8.76 16.28
N VAL A 46 -12.32 -9.46 16.29
CA VAL A 46 -13.28 -9.58 17.41
C VAL A 46 -13.70 -11.04 17.58
N PRO A 47 -14.16 -11.45 18.77
CA PRO A 47 -14.69 -12.80 18.97
C PRO A 47 -15.99 -13.02 18.17
N PRO A 48 -16.20 -14.21 17.58
CA PRO A 48 -17.46 -14.57 16.94
C PRO A 48 -18.60 -14.71 17.96
N SER A 49 -19.84 -14.45 17.52
CA SER A 49 -21.00 -14.91 18.27
C SER A 49 -21.07 -16.44 18.29
N GLU A 50 -21.79 -17.01 19.25
CA GLU A 50 -21.91 -18.46 19.38
C GLU A 50 -22.47 -19.11 18.11
N SER A 51 -23.45 -18.50 17.45
CA SER A 51 -24.04 -19.00 16.21
C SER A 51 -23.05 -18.97 15.05
N VAL A 52 -22.27 -17.89 14.92
CA VAL A 52 -21.21 -17.77 13.90
C VAL A 52 -20.13 -18.80 14.15
N LEU A 53 -19.67 -18.94 15.40
CA LEU A 53 -18.65 -19.91 15.78
C LEU A 53 -19.07 -21.35 15.43
N GLN A 54 -20.33 -21.71 15.72
CA GLN A 54 -20.83 -23.05 15.39
C GLN A 54 -20.91 -23.26 13.88
N SER A 55 -21.46 -22.28 13.12
CA SER A 55 -21.53 -22.37 11.65
C SER A 55 -20.16 -22.53 11.00
N MET A 56 -19.16 -21.81 11.48
CA MET A 56 -17.78 -21.92 11.02
C MET A 56 -17.17 -23.28 11.37
N ALA A 57 -17.39 -23.76 12.61
CA ALA A 57 -16.85 -25.03 13.08
C ALA A 57 -17.41 -26.21 12.27
N ASP A 58 -18.70 -26.19 11.92
CA ASP A 58 -19.35 -27.21 11.09
C ASP A 58 -18.78 -27.24 9.67
N LEU A 59 -18.31 -26.10 9.18
CA LEU A 59 -17.79 -25.94 7.80
C LEU A 59 -16.31 -26.32 7.67
N ILE A 60 -15.50 -26.10 8.72
CA ILE A 60 -14.03 -26.29 8.67
C ILE A 60 -13.59 -27.66 8.15
N PRO A 61 -14.18 -28.80 8.56
CA PRO A 61 -13.70 -30.09 8.09
C PRO A 61 -13.79 -30.31 6.58
N SER A 62 -14.71 -29.62 5.90
CA SER A 62 -14.96 -29.77 4.48
C SER A 62 -14.59 -28.54 3.65
N ASN A 63 -14.63 -27.35 4.24
CA ASN A 63 -14.41 -26.07 3.54
C ASN A 63 -13.90 -25.00 4.51
N PRO A 64 -12.61 -25.03 4.94
CA PRO A 64 -12.04 -24.03 5.83
C PRO A 64 -11.99 -22.63 5.20
N GLU A 65 -11.88 -22.51 3.88
CA GLU A 65 -11.95 -21.24 3.16
C GLU A 65 -13.34 -20.60 3.29
N GLY A 66 -14.41 -21.39 3.15
CA GLY A 66 -15.77 -20.93 3.38
C GLY A 66 -15.99 -20.41 4.81
N ALA A 67 -15.34 -21.04 5.81
CA ALA A 67 -15.36 -20.54 7.18
C ALA A 67 -14.68 -19.16 7.30
N ALA A 68 -13.58 -18.93 6.57
CA ALA A 68 -12.93 -17.62 6.52
C ALA A 68 -13.83 -16.55 5.89
N PHE A 69 -14.57 -16.87 4.84
CA PHE A 69 -15.55 -15.95 4.26
C PHE A 69 -16.68 -15.59 5.24
N ILE A 70 -17.13 -16.53 6.08
CA ILE A 70 -18.09 -16.21 7.15
C ILE A 70 -17.51 -15.18 8.12
N ALA A 71 -16.23 -15.29 8.49
CA ALA A 71 -15.58 -14.31 9.36
C ALA A 71 -15.45 -12.92 8.69
N MET A 72 -15.30 -12.86 7.37
CA MET A 72 -15.28 -11.60 6.61
C MET A 72 -16.65 -10.92 6.54
N GLU A 73 -17.74 -11.64 6.84
CA GLU A 73 -19.07 -11.05 6.92
C GLU A 73 -19.27 -10.19 8.19
N ASP A 74 -18.41 -10.31 9.19
CA ASP A 74 -18.48 -9.46 10.38
C ASP A 74 -18.08 -8.01 10.00
N PRO A 75 -18.90 -6.99 10.33
CA PRO A 75 -18.58 -5.59 10.06
C PRO A 75 -17.22 -5.16 10.62
N ALA A 76 -16.75 -5.74 11.72
CA ALA A 76 -15.46 -5.42 12.32
C ALA A 76 -14.27 -5.76 11.38
N PHE A 77 -14.44 -6.71 10.46
CA PHE A 77 -13.43 -6.94 9.43
C PHE A 77 -13.16 -5.70 8.60
N TYR A 78 -14.20 -4.97 8.20
CA TYR A 78 -14.10 -3.74 7.40
C TYR A 78 -13.76 -2.52 8.26
N ASP A 79 -14.45 -2.37 9.39
CA ASP A 79 -14.42 -1.18 10.23
C ASP A 79 -13.15 -1.09 11.09
N VAL A 80 -12.53 -2.25 11.40
CA VAL A 80 -11.35 -2.34 12.27
C VAL A 80 -10.17 -2.97 11.55
N THR A 81 -10.31 -4.22 11.06
CA THR A 81 -9.17 -4.97 10.54
C THR A 81 -8.64 -4.36 9.24
N LEU A 82 -9.47 -4.17 8.23
CA LEU A 82 -9.04 -3.56 6.95
C LEU A 82 -8.66 -2.09 7.11
N LYS A 83 -9.36 -1.34 7.96
CA LYS A 83 -8.97 0.04 8.28
C LYS A 83 -7.54 0.08 8.83
N ASN A 84 -7.25 -0.73 9.86
CA ASN A 84 -5.92 -0.77 10.48
C ASN A 84 -4.84 -1.36 9.56
N PHE A 85 -5.23 -2.24 8.64
CA PHE A 85 -4.34 -2.80 7.62
C PHE A 85 -3.90 -1.73 6.60
N ALA A 86 -4.83 -0.88 6.15
CA ALA A 86 -4.55 0.15 5.16
C ALA A 86 -4.00 1.46 5.77
N ALA A 87 -4.25 1.74 7.04
CA ALA A 87 -3.85 2.97 7.71
C ALA A 87 -2.34 3.29 7.59
N PRO A 88 -1.39 2.33 7.76
CA PRO A 88 0.04 2.56 7.58
C PRO A 88 0.42 3.07 6.18
N TRP A 89 -0.41 2.81 5.17
CA TRP A 89 -0.11 3.20 3.80
C TRP A 89 -0.37 4.68 3.51
N THR A 90 -0.95 5.41 4.46
CA THR A 90 -1.40 6.79 4.31
C THR A 90 -0.53 7.81 5.04
N ASN A 91 0.62 7.38 5.58
CA ASN A 91 1.53 8.27 6.30
C ASN A 91 2.97 7.75 6.28
N GLU A 92 3.95 8.66 6.34
CA GLU A 92 5.38 8.32 6.29
C GLU A 92 5.88 7.54 7.52
N ALA A 93 5.22 7.72 8.68
CA ALA A 93 5.55 6.99 9.89
C ALA A 93 5.04 5.54 9.88
N MET A 94 4.28 5.16 8.84
CA MET A 94 3.63 3.85 8.70
C MET A 94 2.82 3.47 9.95
N SER A 95 2.25 4.46 10.61
CA SER A 95 1.42 4.31 11.80
C SER A 95 0.00 3.86 11.44
N LYS A 96 -0.54 2.94 12.23
CA LYS A 96 -1.96 2.57 12.15
C LYS A 96 -2.90 3.53 12.90
N PHE A 97 -2.35 4.46 13.68
CA PHE A 97 -3.11 5.42 14.48
C PHE A 97 -3.39 6.71 13.69
N VAL A 98 -4.03 6.57 12.55
CA VAL A 98 -4.50 7.67 11.71
C VAL A 98 -6.02 7.58 11.55
N PRO A 99 -6.72 8.70 11.39
CA PRO A 99 -8.16 8.69 11.15
C PRO A 99 -8.48 8.05 9.81
N LEU A 100 -9.70 7.53 9.70
CA LEU A 100 -10.26 7.11 8.42
C LEU A 100 -10.13 8.25 7.41
N ASN A 101 -9.75 7.93 6.18
CA ASN A 101 -9.54 8.89 5.10
C ASN A 101 -9.91 8.28 3.74
N ASP A 102 -9.84 9.07 2.68
CA ASP A 102 -10.22 8.66 1.34
C ASP A 102 -9.42 7.47 0.77
N TYR A 103 -8.14 7.37 1.12
CA TYR A 103 -7.30 6.23 0.75
C TYR A 103 -7.81 4.94 1.42
N ILE A 104 -7.94 4.96 2.75
CA ILE A 104 -8.37 3.80 3.54
C ILE A 104 -9.77 3.36 3.10
N ALA A 105 -10.71 4.30 2.99
CA ALA A 105 -12.07 4.00 2.53
C ALA A 105 -12.08 3.36 1.13
N THR A 106 -11.19 3.81 0.23
CA THR A 106 -11.07 3.22 -1.11
C THR A 106 -10.51 1.79 -1.06
N VAL A 107 -9.51 1.51 -0.22
CA VAL A 107 -9.03 0.12 -0.01
C VAL A 107 -10.14 -0.77 0.51
N VAL A 108 -10.82 -0.33 1.58
CA VAL A 108 -11.93 -1.08 2.22
C VAL A 108 -13.05 -1.36 1.21
N GLY A 109 -13.49 -0.33 0.48
CA GLY A 109 -14.56 -0.47 -0.49
C GLY A 109 -14.22 -1.39 -1.65
N MET A 110 -12.99 -1.34 -2.17
CA MET A 110 -12.54 -2.23 -3.25
C MET A 110 -12.49 -3.71 -2.81
N VAL A 111 -12.08 -3.98 -1.56
CA VAL A 111 -12.08 -5.34 -0.99
C VAL A 111 -13.51 -5.82 -0.80
N ARG A 112 -14.39 -4.99 -0.23
CA ARG A 112 -15.80 -5.34 -0.03
C ARG A 112 -16.52 -5.69 -1.34
N ASP A 113 -16.24 -4.92 -2.39
CA ASP A 113 -16.91 -5.06 -3.69
C ASP A 113 -16.20 -6.08 -4.61
N ASP A 114 -15.25 -6.86 -4.07
CA ASP A 114 -14.46 -7.86 -4.83
C ASP A 114 -13.90 -7.31 -6.15
N GLN A 115 -13.38 -6.07 -6.10
CA GLN A 115 -12.82 -5.43 -7.27
C GLN A 115 -11.42 -5.97 -7.56
N ASP A 116 -11.06 -6.04 -8.84
CA ASP A 116 -9.67 -6.28 -9.23
C ASP A 116 -8.74 -5.29 -8.53
N PHE A 117 -8.01 -5.77 -7.51
CA PHE A 117 -7.22 -4.92 -6.62
C PHE A 117 -6.07 -4.20 -7.33
N ARG A 118 -5.67 -4.62 -8.53
CA ARG A 118 -4.71 -3.88 -9.36
C ARG A 118 -5.19 -2.47 -9.67
N LYS A 119 -6.49 -2.27 -9.80
CA LYS A 119 -7.13 -0.98 -10.08
C LYS A 119 -6.88 0.07 -9.00
N ILE A 120 -6.47 -0.33 -7.78
CA ILE A 120 -6.14 0.58 -6.67
C ILE A 120 -5.11 1.65 -7.04
N LEU A 121 -4.20 1.38 -8.00
CA LEU A 121 -3.13 2.28 -8.41
C LEU A 121 -3.41 3.09 -9.69
N PHE A 122 -4.47 2.79 -10.45
CA PHE A 122 -4.68 3.46 -11.75
C PHE A 122 -6.12 3.75 -12.13
N GLU A 123 -7.12 3.23 -11.39
CA GLU A 123 -8.52 3.47 -11.74
C GLU A 123 -8.96 4.87 -11.28
N ASP A 124 -9.97 5.41 -11.97
CA ASP A 124 -10.70 6.60 -11.54
C ASP A 124 -11.72 6.19 -10.48
N VAL A 125 -11.26 5.90 -9.28
CA VAL A 125 -12.06 5.30 -8.20
C VAL A 125 -11.85 6.03 -6.88
N LEU A 126 -12.95 6.21 -6.16
CA LEU A 126 -13.03 6.74 -4.81
C LEU A 126 -14.20 6.05 -4.10
N TYR A 127 -14.11 5.85 -2.80
CA TYR A 127 -15.21 5.41 -1.97
C TYR A 127 -15.53 6.47 -0.93
N ILE A 128 -16.81 6.84 -0.84
CA ILE A 128 -17.36 7.82 0.11
C ILE A 128 -18.48 7.19 0.90
N GLY A 129 -18.87 7.78 2.02
CA GLY A 129 -20.09 7.40 2.74
C GLY A 129 -21.31 7.75 1.93
N ASP A 130 -22.37 6.93 2.05
CA ASP A 130 -23.66 7.15 1.38
C ASP A 130 -24.21 8.56 1.70
N PRO A 131 -24.61 9.35 0.70
CA PRO A 131 -25.15 10.70 0.90
C PRO A 131 -26.39 10.76 1.80
N SER A 132 -27.17 9.67 1.89
CA SER A 132 -28.36 9.60 2.76
C SER A 132 -28.04 9.67 4.26
N LEU A 133 -26.77 9.46 4.64
CA LEU A 133 -26.31 9.49 6.03
C LEU A 133 -26.22 10.91 6.62
N GLY A 134 -26.37 11.95 5.80
CA GLY A 134 -26.24 13.35 6.23
C GLY A 134 -24.83 13.69 6.73
N LEU A 135 -23.81 13.07 6.16
CA LEU A 135 -22.41 13.39 6.42
C LEU A 135 -22.03 14.74 5.80
N PRO A 136 -21.01 15.44 6.32
CA PRO A 136 -20.37 16.52 5.57
C PRO A 136 -19.99 16.03 4.17
N PRO A 137 -20.17 16.84 3.11
CA PRO A 137 -19.78 16.41 1.77
C PRO A 137 -18.27 16.11 1.71
N TYR A 138 -17.85 15.21 0.79
CA TYR A 138 -16.43 15.02 0.50
C TYR A 138 -15.78 16.36 0.18
N SER A 139 -14.59 16.59 0.72
CA SER A 139 -13.83 17.82 0.52
C SER A 139 -12.43 17.52 -0.01
N VAL A 140 -11.99 18.32 -0.97
CA VAL A 140 -10.61 18.28 -1.48
C VAL A 140 -9.60 18.87 -0.51
N SER A 141 -10.05 19.59 0.52
CA SER A 141 -9.20 20.37 1.43
C SER A 141 -9.33 20.01 2.91
N ASN A 142 -10.14 19.01 3.27
CA ASN A 142 -10.21 18.53 4.66
C ASN A 142 -10.70 17.07 4.70
N ASN A 143 -10.65 16.45 5.88
CA ASN A 143 -11.03 15.06 6.10
C ASN A 143 -12.39 14.91 6.81
N ASN A 144 -13.18 15.97 6.93
CA ASN A 144 -14.40 16.00 7.76
C ASN A 144 -15.39 14.90 7.41
N HIS A 145 -15.55 14.58 6.12
CA HIS A 145 -16.42 13.50 5.65
C HIS A 145 -16.10 12.15 6.31
N TYR A 146 -14.83 11.75 6.27
CA TYR A 146 -14.39 10.48 6.81
C TYR A 146 -14.24 10.50 8.33
N SER A 147 -13.84 11.62 8.90
CA SER A 147 -13.77 11.79 10.35
C SER A 147 -15.14 11.68 11.00
N GLU A 148 -16.19 12.24 10.36
CA GLU A 148 -17.56 12.13 10.82
C GLU A 148 -18.10 10.70 10.65
N LEU A 149 -17.81 10.03 9.53
CA LEU A 149 -18.18 8.66 9.28
C LEU A 149 -17.60 7.72 10.36
N GLU A 150 -16.33 7.94 10.71
CA GLU A 150 -15.64 7.18 11.76
C GLU A 150 -16.17 7.50 13.16
N SER A 151 -16.32 8.78 13.51
CA SER A 151 -16.75 9.22 14.84
C SER A 151 -18.18 8.76 15.19
N ARG A 152 -19.04 8.63 14.18
CA ARG A 152 -20.38 8.09 14.33
C ARG A 152 -20.44 6.56 14.35
N GLY A 153 -19.31 5.86 14.19
CA GLY A 153 -19.26 4.40 14.15
C GLY A 153 -20.09 3.79 13.01
N ILE A 154 -20.16 4.48 11.87
CA ILE A 154 -20.95 4.02 10.71
C ILE A 154 -20.21 2.87 10.03
N SER A 155 -20.89 1.73 9.83
CA SER A 155 -20.32 0.56 9.16
C SER A 155 -19.83 0.89 7.75
N LEU A 156 -18.54 0.70 7.51
CA LEU A 156 -17.92 0.87 6.19
C LEU A 156 -18.41 -0.21 5.23
N ARG A 157 -18.67 -1.41 5.75
CA ARG A 157 -19.25 -2.50 4.97
C ARG A 157 -20.52 -2.11 4.27
N ASP A 158 -21.45 -1.50 5.01
CA ASP A 158 -22.82 -1.30 4.55
C ASP A 158 -23.02 0.07 3.89
N ASN A 159 -22.15 1.04 4.17
CA ASN A 159 -22.42 2.44 3.86
C ASN A 159 -21.38 3.12 2.96
N LEU A 160 -20.33 2.43 2.51
CA LEU A 160 -19.45 2.99 1.49
C LEU A 160 -20.10 2.84 0.11
N ILE A 161 -19.99 3.87 -0.72
CA ILE A 161 -20.39 3.83 -2.14
C ILE A 161 -19.21 4.15 -3.03
N ARG A 162 -19.14 3.45 -4.16
CA ARG A 162 -18.12 3.67 -5.19
C ARG A 162 -18.52 4.85 -6.08
N VAL A 163 -17.59 5.77 -6.29
CA VAL A 163 -17.75 6.93 -7.18
C VAL A 163 -16.51 7.13 -8.05
N SER A 164 -16.63 7.95 -9.11
CA SER A 164 -15.46 8.38 -9.87
C SER A 164 -14.70 9.45 -9.11
N GLN A 165 -13.41 9.26 -8.86
CA GLN A 165 -12.55 10.21 -8.16
C GLN A 165 -12.54 11.59 -8.85
N SER A 166 -12.49 11.61 -10.19
CA SER A 166 -12.51 12.82 -11.00
C SER A 166 -13.74 13.69 -10.79
N SER A 167 -14.88 13.10 -10.43
CA SER A 167 -16.13 13.83 -10.14
C SER A 167 -16.08 14.57 -8.80
N TYR A 168 -15.15 14.25 -7.92
CA TYR A 168 -15.06 14.78 -6.56
C TYR A 168 -13.81 15.62 -6.30
N ASN A 169 -12.65 15.27 -6.89
CA ASN A 169 -11.38 15.94 -6.59
C ASN A 169 -10.97 17.01 -7.61
N GLY A 170 -11.74 17.19 -8.69
CA GLY A 170 -11.48 18.19 -9.73
C GLY A 170 -10.33 17.85 -10.68
N LEU A 171 -9.75 16.66 -10.59
CA LEU A 171 -8.78 16.17 -11.55
C LEU A 171 -9.49 15.66 -12.81
N PRO A 172 -8.91 15.81 -14.01
CA PRO A 172 -9.42 15.09 -15.17
C PRO A 172 -9.24 13.57 -14.97
N SER A 173 -10.14 12.77 -15.50
CA SER A 173 -10.10 11.29 -15.33
C SER A 173 -8.81 10.65 -15.87
N SER A 174 -8.11 11.32 -16.78
CA SER A 174 -6.79 10.91 -17.29
C SER A 174 -5.67 11.11 -16.27
N ALA A 175 -5.88 11.97 -15.26
CA ALA A 175 -4.92 12.29 -14.21
C ALA A 175 -5.25 11.63 -12.87
N THR A 176 -6.39 10.95 -12.73
CA THR A 176 -6.68 10.15 -11.54
C THR A 176 -5.93 8.83 -11.58
N ALA A 177 -5.41 8.38 -10.45
CA ALA A 177 -4.61 7.17 -10.32
C ALA A 177 -4.92 6.46 -8.98
N GLY A 178 -6.18 6.14 -8.75
CA GLY A 178 -6.64 5.47 -7.55
C GLY A 178 -6.14 6.15 -6.28
N VAL A 179 -5.59 5.38 -5.36
CA VAL A 179 -5.10 5.89 -4.08
C VAL A 179 -3.89 6.81 -4.20
N ILE A 180 -3.10 6.72 -5.28
CA ILE A 180 -1.96 7.62 -5.53
C ILE A 180 -2.43 9.09 -5.58
N THR A 181 -3.61 9.33 -6.13
CA THR A 181 -4.19 10.68 -6.26
C THR A 181 -5.31 10.96 -5.26
N SER A 182 -5.41 10.17 -4.18
CA SER A 182 -6.23 10.50 -3.03
C SER A 182 -5.67 11.71 -2.27
N ARG A 183 -6.51 12.43 -1.54
CA ARG A 183 -6.07 13.57 -0.74
C ARG A 183 -5.10 13.13 0.37
N ALA A 184 -5.40 12.00 1.05
CA ALA A 184 -4.55 11.49 2.12
C ALA A 184 -3.14 11.15 1.62
N SER A 185 -3.05 10.44 0.50
CA SER A 185 -1.77 10.11 -0.14
C SER A 185 -1.01 11.37 -0.58
N ALA A 186 -1.71 12.33 -1.18
CA ALA A 186 -1.10 13.57 -1.63
C ALA A 186 -0.54 14.40 -0.47
N ARG A 187 -1.29 14.50 0.64
CA ARG A 187 -0.83 15.15 1.86
C ARG A 187 0.45 14.51 2.40
N ALA A 188 0.48 13.19 2.46
CA ALA A 188 1.62 12.46 3.00
C ALA A 188 2.85 12.52 2.07
N PHE A 189 2.66 12.44 0.75
CA PHE A 189 3.75 12.08 -0.15
C PHE A 189 4.00 13.09 -1.29
N PHE A 190 3.08 14.06 -1.52
CA PHE A 190 3.29 15.17 -2.45
C PHE A 190 3.55 16.51 -1.75
N SER A 191 3.48 16.58 -0.42
CA SER A 191 3.60 17.83 0.34
C SER A 191 5.01 18.42 0.27
N ALA A 192 6.04 17.59 0.21
CA ALA A 192 7.43 18.02 0.24
C ALA A 192 8.23 17.53 -0.97
N GLY A 193 9.37 18.18 -1.20
CA GLY A 193 10.37 17.77 -2.19
C GLY A 193 9.82 17.66 -3.61
N THR A 194 10.29 16.67 -4.33
CA THR A 194 10.06 16.48 -5.77
C THR A 194 9.24 15.23 -6.05
N ASN A 195 8.29 14.91 -5.19
CA ASN A 195 7.38 13.77 -5.29
C ASN A 195 8.08 12.38 -5.27
N ARG A 196 9.35 12.30 -4.86
CA ARG A 196 10.05 11.02 -4.68
C ARG A 196 9.46 10.19 -3.53
N ALA A 197 8.92 10.86 -2.51
CA ALA A 197 8.21 10.19 -1.42
C ALA A 197 7.01 9.40 -1.96
N MET A 198 6.18 9.98 -2.84
CA MET A 198 5.07 9.27 -3.46
C MET A 198 5.54 7.99 -4.17
N PHE A 199 6.64 8.06 -4.91
CA PHE A 199 7.20 6.89 -5.57
C PHE A 199 7.66 5.83 -4.55
N ARG A 200 8.45 6.24 -3.56
CA ARG A 200 9.00 5.34 -2.53
C ARG A 200 7.90 4.64 -1.75
N PHE A 201 6.90 5.39 -1.27
CA PHE A 201 5.82 4.81 -0.46
C PHE A 201 4.85 3.97 -1.32
N THR A 202 4.66 4.29 -2.60
CA THR A 202 3.95 3.38 -3.53
C THR A 202 4.71 2.05 -3.66
N LEU A 203 6.03 2.10 -3.78
CA LEU A 203 6.88 0.91 -3.85
C LEU A 203 6.82 0.07 -2.56
N ILE A 204 6.94 0.71 -1.39
CA ILE A 204 6.85 0.04 -0.08
C ILE A 204 5.46 -0.57 0.11
N ASN A 205 4.42 0.23 -0.11
CA ASN A 205 3.05 -0.14 0.21
C ASN A 205 2.45 -1.17 -0.74
N HIS A 206 2.86 -1.17 -2.01
CA HIS A 206 2.22 -2.00 -3.02
C HIS A 206 3.12 -3.02 -3.71
N MET A 207 4.44 -2.90 -3.56
CA MET A 207 5.40 -3.85 -4.11
C MET A 207 6.30 -4.49 -3.05
N CYS A 208 6.14 -4.13 -1.77
CA CYS A 208 6.92 -4.64 -0.63
C CYS A 208 8.43 -4.51 -0.81
N ASN A 209 8.88 -3.44 -1.44
CA ASN A 209 10.29 -3.10 -1.63
C ASN A 209 10.53 -1.65 -1.21
N ASP A 210 11.68 -1.37 -0.61
CA ASP A 210 12.18 0.00 -0.47
C ASP A 210 13.29 0.26 -1.49
N LEU A 211 13.67 1.52 -1.67
CA LEU A 211 14.65 1.96 -2.68
C LEU A 211 16.00 1.25 -2.55
N GLU A 212 16.46 0.96 -1.33
CA GLU A 212 17.71 0.25 -1.09
C GLU A 212 17.69 -1.18 -1.66
N GLN A 213 16.53 -1.83 -1.64
CA GLN A 213 16.38 -3.21 -2.13
C GLN A 213 16.35 -3.29 -3.66
N VAL A 214 16.10 -2.17 -4.32
CA VAL A 214 16.02 -2.05 -5.79
C VAL A 214 17.10 -1.13 -6.34
N ALA A 215 18.10 -0.76 -5.53
CA ALA A 215 19.23 0.03 -5.99
C ALA A 215 20.02 -0.73 -7.06
N ASP A 216 20.32 -0.08 -8.18
CA ASP A 216 21.08 -0.67 -9.29
C ASP A 216 21.99 0.38 -9.92
N VAL A 217 23.30 0.26 -9.68
CA VAL A 217 24.33 1.17 -10.20
C VAL A 217 24.69 0.91 -11.66
N THR A 218 24.15 -0.14 -12.27
CA THR A 218 24.44 -0.52 -13.66
C THR A 218 23.50 0.15 -14.68
N LEU A 219 22.42 0.79 -14.18
CA LEU A 219 21.46 1.49 -15.01
C LEU A 219 21.99 2.85 -15.47
N PRO A 220 21.49 3.40 -16.61
CA PRO A 220 21.85 4.72 -17.10
C PRO A 220 21.61 5.82 -16.06
N THR A 221 22.48 6.83 -16.04
CA THR A 221 22.42 7.98 -15.12
C THR A 221 21.84 9.24 -15.80
N ASP A 222 21.43 9.14 -17.05
CA ASP A 222 21.00 10.22 -17.92
C ASP A 222 19.75 10.95 -17.45
N ARG A 223 18.87 10.28 -16.67
CA ARG A 223 17.64 10.83 -16.11
C ARG A 223 17.75 11.21 -14.65
N ILE A 224 18.94 11.13 -14.03
CA ILE A 224 19.15 11.62 -12.66
C ILE A 224 19.09 13.14 -12.67
N ARG A 225 18.18 13.70 -11.88
CA ARG A 225 17.81 15.12 -11.93
C ARG A 225 18.86 16.04 -11.36
N GLN A 226 18.75 17.34 -11.69
CA GLN A 226 19.66 18.40 -11.22
C GLN A 226 19.66 18.57 -9.71
N ASP A 227 18.55 18.29 -9.02
CA ASP A 227 18.41 18.43 -7.58
C ASP A 227 19.17 17.36 -6.77
N VAL A 228 19.87 16.45 -7.43
CA VAL A 228 20.72 15.45 -6.81
C VAL A 228 22.19 15.87 -6.90
N SER A 229 22.78 16.22 -5.77
CA SER A 229 24.23 16.58 -5.70
C SER A 229 25.11 15.40 -6.10
N ARG A 230 26.07 15.64 -6.99
CA ARG A 230 27.10 14.67 -7.37
C ARG A 230 28.26 14.62 -6.39
N SER A 231 28.33 15.60 -5.48
CA SER A 231 29.38 15.66 -4.44
C SER A 231 28.75 16.09 -3.11
N PRO A 232 27.84 15.29 -2.51
CA PRO A 232 27.19 15.65 -1.25
C PRO A 232 28.25 15.83 -0.15
N GLY A 233 28.21 16.97 0.53
CA GLY A 233 29.23 17.32 1.52
C GLY A 233 30.62 17.51 0.95
N GLY A 234 30.76 17.71 -0.37
CA GLY A 234 32.05 17.86 -1.06
C GLY A 234 32.72 16.54 -1.48
N ASP A 235 32.09 15.39 -1.27
CA ASP A 235 32.65 14.07 -1.58
C ASP A 235 31.78 13.32 -2.60
N SER A 236 32.26 13.19 -3.86
CA SER A 236 31.57 12.48 -4.93
C SER A 236 31.42 10.97 -4.67
N ARG A 237 32.22 10.39 -3.78
CA ARG A 237 32.10 8.97 -3.41
C ARG A 237 30.78 8.71 -2.69
N VAL A 238 30.25 9.68 -1.95
CA VAL A 238 28.94 9.57 -1.30
C VAL A 238 27.85 9.39 -2.35
N PHE A 239 27.85 10.17 -3.43
CA PHE A 239 26.91 9.99 -4.54
C PHE A 239 27.06 8.62 -5.20
N LEU A 240 28.27 8.23 -5.55
CA LEU A 240 28.54 6.98 -6.28
C LEU A 240 28.19 5.73 -5.45
N ASN A 241 28.38 5.76 -4.13
CA ASN A 241 28.18 4.60 -3.27
C ASN A 241 26.77 4.53 -2.66
N ASN A 242 26.12 5.67 -2.41
CA ASN A 242 24.88 5.70 -1.62
C ASN A 242 23.66 6.26 -2.37
N CYS A 243 23.85 7.04 -3.44
CA CYS A 243 22.75 7.75 -4.07
C CYS A 243 22.42 7.24 -5.47
N VAL A 244 23.45 7.00 -6.30
CA VAL A 244 23.28 6.72 -7.73
C VAL A 244 22.36 5.52 -7.98
N GLY A 245 22.53 4.43 -7.23
CA GLY A 245 21.79 3.18 -7.45
C GLY A 245 20.28 3.32 -7.28
N CYS A 246 19.83 4.15 -6.34
CA CYS A 246 18.39 4.44 -6.17
C CYS A 246 17.88 5.40 -7.27
N HIS A 247 18.64 6.46 -7.56
CA HIS A 247 18.24 7.50 -8.48
C HIS A 247 18.17 7.06 -9.94
N THR A 248 19.00 6.10 -10.38
CA THR A 248 19.00 5.56 -11.74
C THR A 248 17.65 4.95 -12.15
N GLY A 249 16.95 4.32 -11.21
CA GLY A 249 15.63 3.74 -11.48
C GLY A 249 14.47 4.63 -11.07
N MET A 250 14.58 5.26 -9.89
CA MET A 250 13.53 6.10 -9.34
C MET A 250 13.27 7.35 -10.16
N ASP A 251 14.32 8.15 -10.48
CA ASP A 251 14.14 9.46 -11.10
C ASP A 251 13.47 9.41 -12.48
N PRO A 252 13.77 8.45 -13.39
CA PRO A 252 13.03 8.31 -14.64
C PRO A 252 11.54 8.05 -14.46
N MET A 253 11.16 7.26 -13.42
CA MET A 253 9.76 6.92 -13.15
C MET A 253 9.01 8.02 -12.39
N THR A 254 9.67 8.77 -11.50
CA THR A 254 9.03 9.86 -10.74
C THR A 254 8.61 11.04 -11.62
N GLN A 255 9.08 11.12 -12.87
CA GLN A 255 8.59 12.10 -13.85
C GLN A 255 7.06 12.01 -14.02
N ALA A 256 6.47 10.82 -13.84
CA ALA A 256 5.02 10.60 -13.86
C ALA A 256 4.23 11.56 -12.96
N PHE A 257 4.87 12.10 -11.93
CA PHE A 257 4.26 13.01 -10.95
C PHE A 257 4.59 14.50 -11.22
N ALA A 258 5.20 14.84 -12.37
CA ALA A 258 5.70 16.17 -12.65
C ALA A 258 4.63 17.28 -12.62
N TYR A 259 3.37 16.94 -12.85
CA TYR A 259 2.26 17.89 -12.87
C TYR A 259 1.48 17.96 -11.57
N TYR A 260 1.83 17.16 -10.53
CA TYR A 260 1.14 17.09 -9.26
C TYR A 260 1.90 17.83 -8.17
N ASP A 261 1.14 18.43 -7.26
CA ASP A 261 1.64 19.05 -6.05
C ASP A 261 0.58 18.98 -4.94
N TYR A 262 1.00 19.09 -3.69
CA TYR A 262 0.08 19.29 -2.56
C TYR A 262 0.27 20.70 -2.02
N ARG A 263 -0.77 21.53 -2.07
CA ARG A 263 -0.71 22.94 -1.66
C ARG A 263 -1.51 23.17 -0.40
N TYR A 264 -0.86 23.84 0.54
CA TYR A 264 -1.42 24.20 1.83
C TYR A 264 -0.74 25.48 2.36
N ASP A 265 -1.34 26.12 3.35
CA ASP A 265 -0.78 27.32 4.00
C ASP A 265 0.18 26.90 5.10
N GLN A 266 1.47 26.86 4.81
CA GLN A 266 2.52 26.43 5.74
C GLN A 266 2.58 27.27 7.03
N ASN A 267 2.08 28.51 7.03
CA ASN A 267 2.10 29.39 8.20
C ASN A 267 0.93 29.12 9.15
N ASN A 268 -0.27 28.85 8.60
CA ASN A 268 -1.50 28.67 9.37
C ASN A 268 -1.93 27.20 9.50
N ASP A 269 -1.39 26.33 8.67
CA ASP A 269 -1.67 24.88 8.59
C ASP A 269 -0.36 24.12 8.35
N PRO A 270 0.59 24.12 9.29
CA PRO A 270 1.93 23.55 9.10
C PRO A 270 1.90 22.05 8.78
N ASP A 271 0.86 21.35 9.24
CA ASP A 271 0.69 19.90 9.01
C ASP A 271 -0.08 19.58 7.71
N GLY A 272 -0.51 20.61 6.97
CA GLY A 272 -1.22 20.46 5.71
C GLY A 272 -2.61 19.80 5.85
N GLU A 273 -3.28 19.97 7.00
CA GLU A 273 -4.60 19.38 7.27
C GLU A 273 -5.68 19.96 6.34
N LEU A 274 -5.55 21.20 5.94
CA LEU A 274 -6.49 21.92 5.08
C LEU A 274 -5.99 22.03 3.63
N GLY A 275 -4.88 21.38 3.31
CA GLY A 275 -4.30 21.38 1.98
C GLY A 275 -5.05 20.50 0.98
N ARG A 276 -4.73 20.69 -0.30
CA ARG A 276 -5.34 19.95 -1.41
C ARG A 276 -4.32 19.49 -2.44
N LEU A 277 -4.62 18.37 -3.08
CA LEU A 277 -3.95 17.95 -4.31
C LEU A 277 -4.25 18.95 -5.44
N VAL A 278 -3.23 19.38 -6.14
CA VAL A 278 -3.34 20.21 -7.34
C VAL A 278 -2.66 19.54 -8.52
N TYR A 279 -3.14 19.84 -9.72
CA TYR A 279 -2.64 19.27 -10.96
C TYR A 279 -2.63 20.33 -12.07
N ASN A 280 -1.49 20.50 -12.72
CA ASN A 280 -1.39 21.38 -13.86
C ASN A 280 -2.00 20.72 -15.11
N ALA A 281 -3.26 21.01 -15.40
CA ALA A 281 -3.97 20.47 -16.55
C ALA A 281 -3.40 20.98 -17.88
N VAL A 282 -3.85 20.41 -18.99
CA VAL A 282 -3.52 20.90 -20.33
C VAL A 282 -3.91 22.38 -20.47
N GLY A 283 -3.00 23.21 -20.97
CA GLY A 283 -3.17 24.65 -21.06
C GLY A 283 -2.71 25.44 -19.83
N THR A 284 -2.36 24.77 -18.71
CA THR A 284 -1.74 25.43 -17.57
C THR A 284 -0.25 25.64 -17.80
N THR A 285 0.27 26.82 -17.44
CA THR A 285 1.70 27.12 -17.42
C THR A 285 2.11 27.50 -16.00
N ASP A 286 3.04 26.77 -15.44
CA ASP A 286 3.66 27.13 -14.17
C ASP A 286 4.57 28.33 -14.38
N PRO A 287 4.47 29.40 -13.58
CA PRO A 287 5.20 30.65 -13.81
C PRO A 287 6.72 30.51 -13.65
N VAL A 288 7.20 29.50 -12.91
CA VAL A 288 8.63 29.28 -12.66
C VAL A 288 9.25 28.44 -13.78
N THR A 289 8.57 27.36 -14.16
CA THR A 289 9.13 26.42 -15.16
C THR A 289 8.81 26.83 -16.59
N GLY A 290 7.81 27.67 -16.81
CA GLY A 290 7.31 28.02 -18.14
C GLY A 290 6.61 26.88 -18.88
N THR A 291 6.37 25.76 -18.20
CA THR A 291 5.73 24.54 -18.72
C THR A 291 4.60 24.09 -17.78
N ARG A 292 4.06 22.89 -17.99
CA ARG A 292 3.11 22.27 -17.03
C ARG A 292 3.80 21.69 -15.79
N VAL A 293 5.12 21.54 -15.81
CA VAL A 293 5.88 20.95 -14.70
C VAL A 293 5.77 21.86 -13.47
N GLN A 294 5.45 21.28 -12.33
CA GLN A 294 5.40 22.00 -11.05
C GLN A 294 6.77 22.57 -10.71
N SER A 295 6.82 23.80 -10.19
CA SER A 295 8.05 24.52 -9.82
C SER A 295 8.97 23.73 -8.87
N LYS A 296 8.40 22.90 -8.01
CA LYS A 296 9.16 22.03 -7.09
C LYS A 296 10.15 21.09 -7.80
N TYR A 297 9.96 20.80 -9.08
CA TYR A 297 10.89 19.97 -9.87
C TYR A 297 12.16 20.72 -10.29
N HIS A 298 12.21 22.04 -10.09
CA HIS A 298 13.34 22.90 -10.43
C HIS A 298 13.95 23.61 -9.21
N ILE A 299 13.53 23.28 -7.98
CA ILE A 299 13.95 23.96 -6.75
C ILE A 299 15.45 23.89 -6.49
N ASN A 300 16.12 22.81 -6.94
CA ASN A 300 17.54 22.56 -6.74
C ASN A 300 18.30 22.50 -8.08
N SER A 301 17.85 23.24 -9.09
CA SER A 301 18.45 23.22 -10.45
C SER A 301 19.93 23.59 -10.49
N ALA A 302 20.41 24.38 -9.50
CA ALA A 302 21.82 24.78 -9.39
C ALA A 302 22.71 23.72 -8.68
N THR A 303 22.14 22.64 -8.11
CA THR A 303 22.91 21.62 -7.37
C THR A 303 23.85 20.84 -8.30
N PHE A 304 23.38 20.45 -9.47
CA PHE A 304 24.16 19.83 -10.53
C PHE A 304 23.63 20.26 -11.90
N GLU A 305 24.24 21.26 -12.50
CA GLU A 305 23.76 21.94 -13.69
C GLU A 305 23.54 21.00 -14.90
N GLN A 306 24.38 19.99 -15.08
CA GLN A 306 24.28 18.99 -16.15
C GLN A 306 23.30 17.84 -15.82
N GLY A 307 22.62 17.88 -14.67
CA GLY A 307 21.60 16.90 -14.33
C GLY A 307 20.35 17.09 -15.19
N TYR A 308 19.50 16.06 -15.18
CA TYR A 308 18.29 16.05 -15.97
C TYR A 308 17.28 17.10 -15.48
N VAL A 309 16.78 17.89 -16.40
CA VAL A 309 15.68 18.85 -16.18
C VAL A 309 14.39 18.18 -16.63
N THR A 310 13.40 18.09 -15.74
CA THR A 310 12.10 17.50 -16.04
C THR A 310 11.33 18.38 -17.03
N PRO A 311 11.07 17.93 -18.30
CA PRO A 311 10.36 18.75 -19.29
C PRO A 311 8.85 18.53 -19.27
N ASP A 312 8.41 17.33 -18.85
CA ASP A 312 7.02 16.87 -18.87
C ASP A 312 6.81 15.70 -17.91
N ASP A 313 5.66 15.02 -17.96
CA ASP A 313 5.29 13.87 -17.13
C ASP A 313 5.63 12.51 -17.77
N ARG A 314 6.46 12.49 -18.80
CA ARG A 314 6.90 11.26 -19.42
C ARG A 314 7.86 10.50 -18.51
N TRP A 315 7.54 9.24 -18.25
CA TRP A 315 8.35 8.35 -17.45
C TRP A 315 8.81 7.13 -18.25
N ASP A 316 9.95 6.54 -17.81
CA ASP A 316 10.52 5.31 -18.37
C ASP A 316 10.93 4.38 -17.21
N ASN A 317 10.61 3.09 -17.33
CA ASN A 317 10.96 2.07 -16.33
C ASN A 317 12.29 1.36 -16.69
N TYR A 318 13.40 1.91 -16.21
CA TYR A 318 14.71 1.31 -16.42
C TYR A 318 14.87 -0.02 -15.65
N TRP A 319 14.05 -0.31 -14.64
CA TRP A 319 14.06 -1.57 -13.92
C TRP A 319 13.55 -2.77 -14.73
N ARG A 320 13.06 -2.56 -15.93
CA ARG A 320 12.82 -3.66 -16.89
C ARG A 320 14.11 -4.32 -17.38
N GLN A 321 15.24 -3.70 -17.06
CA GLN A 321 16.61 -4.21 -17.32
C GLN A 321 17.33 -4.46 -15.99
N GLY A 322 18.51 -5.11 -16.06
CA GLY A 322 19.34 -5.34 -14.89
C GLY A 322 18.71 -6.23 -13.82
N ALA A 323 19.11 -6.03 -12.58
CA ALA A 323 18.71 -6.84 -11.44
C ALA A 323 17.20 -6.76 -11.11
N ASN A 324 16.58 -5.63 -11.39
CA ASN A 324 15.16 -5.37 -11.04
C ASN A 324 14.14 -5.96 -12.03
N ARG A 325 14.61 -6.67 -13.06
CA ARG A 325 13.74 -7.58 -13.86
C ARG A 325 13.03 -8.61 -12.98
N ARG A 326 13.62 -8.96 -11.83
CA ARG A 326 13.04 -9.86 -10.82
C ARG A 326 11.68 -9.40 -10.26
N LEU A 327 11.34 -8.12 -10.41
CA LEU A 327 10.04 -7.59 -10.00
C LEU A 327 8.91 -8.09 -10.91
N GLY A 328 9.24 -8.73 -12.04
CA GLY A 328 8.30 -9.41 -12.92
C GLY A 328 7.36 -8.46 -13.63
N TRP A 329 7.93 -7.52 -14.40
CA TRP A 329 7.19 -6.55 -15.21
C TRP A 329 6.38 -7.23 -16.31
N ASP A 330 5.14 -6.79 -16.52
CA ASP A 330 4.27 -7.30 -17.57
C ASP A 330 4.86 -6.96 -18.97
N PRO A 331 5.21 -7.98 -19.79
CA PRO A 331 5.82 -7.73 -21.10
C PRO A 331 4.84 -7.12 -22.12
N THR A 332 3.54 -7.14 -21.85
CA THR A 332 2.52 -6.54 -22.73
C THR A 332 2.42 -5.01 -22.55
N LEU A 333 2.96 -4.48 -21.45
CA LEU A 333 3.03 -3.05 -21.19
C LEU A 333 4.34 -2.46 -21.73
N PRO A 334 4.33 -1.20 -22.21
CA PRO A 334 5.49 -0.61 -22.88
C PRO A 334 6.68 -0.29 -21.95
N GLY A 335 6.48 -0.29 -20.62
CA GLY A 335 7.50 0.12 -19.65
C GLY A 335 7.80 1.62 -19.67
N SER A 336 6.91 2.39 -20.28
CA SER A 336 6.99 3.86 -20.36
C SER A 336 5.59 4.44 -20.54
N GLY A 337 5.43 5.72 -20.29
CA GLY A 337 4.14 6.38 -20.45
C GLY A 337 4.15 7.82 -19.96
N ASN A 338 2.96 8.38 -19.76
CA ASN A 338 2.76 9.72 -19.22
C ASN A 338 1.85 9.68 -18.00
N GLY A 339 2.22 10.42 -16.98
CA GLY A 339 1.43 10.64 -15.77
C GLY A 339 1.28 9.46 -14.82
N ALA A 340 0.71 9.75 -13.66
CA ALA A 340 0.55 8.81 -12.55
C ALA A 340 -0.28 7.57 -12.89
N LYS A 341 -1.34 7.73 -13.69
CA LYS A 341 -2.24 6.63 -14.09
C LYS A 341 -1.51 5.51 -14.80
N SER A 342 -0.67 5.86 -15.79
CA SER A 342 0.08 4.87 -16.56
C SER A 342 1.19 4.21 -15.73
N LEU A 343 1.86 4.97 -14.85
CA LEU A 343 2.84 4.41 -13.92
C LEU A 343 2.17 3.47 -12.90
N GLY A 344 1.04 3.85 -12.34
CA GLY A 344 0.25 2.99 -11.44
C GLY A 344 -0.14 1.67 -12.10
N ARG A 345 -0.50 1.70 -13.39
CA ARG A 345 -0.79 0.49 -14.17
C ARG A 345 0.46 -0.39 -14.35
N GLU A 346 1.61 0.21 -14.63
CA GLU A 346 2.89 -0.52 -14.73
C GLU A 346 3.20 -1.28 -13.44
N PHE A 347 3.07 -0.63 -12.29
CA PHE A 347 3.30 -1.26 -10.99
C PHE A 347 2.28 -2.35 -10.67
N ALA A 348 1.00 -2.06 -10.89
CA ALA A 348 -0.10 -2.96 -10.56
C ALA A 348 -0.07 -4.28 -11.35
N HIS A 349 0.54 -4.30 -12.53
CA HIS A 349 0.67 -5.51 -13.35
C HIS A 349 2.01 -6.23 -13.16
N SER A 350 2.85 -5.79 -12.22
CA SER A 350 4.08 -6.52 -11.88
C SER A 350 3.78 -7.74 -10.98
N GLN A 351 4.63 -8.77 -11.06
CA GLN A 351 4.57 -9.89 -10.11
C GLN A 351 4.84 -9.43 -8.67
N ALA A 352 5.70 -8.44 -8.49
CA ALA A 352 6.01 -7.88 -7.18
C ALA A 352 4.75 -7.28 -6.51
N PHE A 353 3.84 -6.65 -7.27
CA PHE A 353 2.56 -6.18 -6.74
C PHE A 353 1.74 -7.36 -6.19
N ALA A 354 1.50 -8.39 -7.00
CA ALA A 354 0.71 -9.55 -6.60
C ALA A 354 1.31 -10.25 -5.37
N GLN A 355 2.63 -10.51 -5.38
CA GLN A 355 3.35 -11.14 -4.28
C GLN A 355 3.28 -10.29 -2.99
N CYS A 356 3.34 -8.96 -3.12
CA CYS A 356 3.23 -8.06 -1.98
C CYS A 356 1.87 -8.15 -1.31
N GLN A 357 0.77 -8.20 -2.08
CA GLN A 357 -0.56 -8.34 -1.50
C GLN A 357 -0.71 -9.69 -0.76
N VAL A 358 -0.27 -10.78 -1.37
CA VAL A 358 -0.27 -12.11 -0.72
C VAL A 358 0.59 -12.14 0.55
N LYS A 359 1.75 -11.47 0.54
CA LYS A 359 2.64 -11.43 1.72
C LYS A 359 2.04 -10.66 2.90
N LYS A 360 1.16 -9.69 2.63
CA LYS A 360 0.56 -8.83 3.66
C LYS A 360 -0.66 -9.46 4.35
N VAL A 361 -1.34 -10.38 3.67
CA VAL A 361 -2.45 -11.17 4.20
C VAL A 361 -1.93 -12.43 4.91
#